data_ac94149066dbd44a9c5b1ffe32aa3b94
#
_entry.id   ac94149066dbd44a9c5b1ffe32aa3b94
#
_cell.length_a   1.000
_cell.length_b   1.000
_cell.length_c   1.000
_cell.angle_alpha   90.00
_cell.angle_beta   90.00
_cell.angle_gamma   90.00
#
_symmetry.space_group_name_H-M   'P 1'
#
loop_
_entity.id
_entity.type
_entity.pdbx_description
1 polymer ?
#
loop_
_entity_poly.entity_id
_entity_poly.type
_entity_poly.pdbx_seq_one_letter_code
_entity_poly.pdbx_strand_id
1 'polypeptide(L)'
;VGAVFALSAYGLALVWGVMNIKNLAQGDFVIMGGYLALALSYASVPLPVIVLIVTGVMFVFGWCIYVVMIRRIIDQDMFVSLLATFGLSLLLQQVMNLIFGPEVQAIDMQLPVYDAFDNMVTIPSSKIISLVMAGIIAVCVVLFMKKSRTGQAIRATAQDARAARVLGIDTD
;
A
#
# COMPACT_ATOMS: atom_id res chain seq x y z
N VAL A 1 -0.49 4.89 14.80
CA VAL A 1 0.13 3.68 14.21
C VAL A 1 -0.95 2.75 13.67
N GLY A 2 -2.00 2.38 14.42
CA GLY A 2 -3.05 1.45 14.01
C GLY A 2 -3.77 1.83 12.69
N ALA A 3 -4.01 3.11 12.43
CA ALA A 3 -4.67 3.56 11.21
C ALA A 3 -3.85 3.26 9.93
N VAL A 4 -2.53 3.37 10.01
CA VAL A 4 -1.62 3.04 8.89
C VAL A 4 -1.64 1.54 8.63
N PHE A 5 -1.59 0.72 9.68
CA PHE A 5 -1.73 -0.74 9.54
C PHE A 5 -3.09 -1.15 8.99
N ALA A 6 -4.18 -0.50 9.43
CA ALA A 6 -5.52 -0.76 8.90
C ALA A 6 -5.61 -0.46 7.40
N LEU A 7 -4.99 0.64 6.94
CA LEU A 7 -4.96 0.99 5.52
C LEU A 7 -4.14 -0.02 4.70
N SER A 8 -2.98 -0.44 5.23
CA SER A 8 -2.15 -1.48 4.60
C SER A 8 -2.88 -2.81 4.52
N ALA A 9 -3.56 -3.22 5.61
CA ALA A 9 -4.37 -4.43 5.65
C ALA A 9 -5.54 -4.38 4.67
N TYR A 10 -6.15 -3.21 4.50
CA TYR A 10 -7.21 -3.02 3.51
C TYR A 10 -6.70 -3.22 2.07
N GLY A 11 -5.52 -2.67 1.73
CA GLY A 11 -4.88 -2.92 0.44
C GLY A 11 -4.61 -4.40 0.19
N LEU A 12 -4.09 -5.10 1.20
CA LEU A 12 -3.86 -6.56 1.13
C LEU A 12 -5.16 -7.33 0.94
N ALA A 13 -6.22 -6.95 1.67
CA ALA A 13 -7.53 -7.59 1.56
C ALA A 13 -8.15 -7.42 0.17
N LEU A 14 -7.95 -6.27 -0.49
CA LEU A 14 -8.39 -6.07 -1.87
C LEU A 14 -7.65 -6.99 -2.84
N VAL A 15 -6.33 -7.05 -2.77
CA VAL A 15 -5.52 -7.92 -3.63
C VAL A 15 -5.91 -9.38 -3.45
N TRP A 16 -6.01 -9.83 -2.19
CA TRP A 16 -6.40 -11.21 -1.91
C TRP A 16 -7.84 -11.52 -2.32
N GLY A 17 -8.77 -10.59 -2.07
CA GLY A 17 -10.18 -10.79 -2.42
C GLY A 17 -10.45 -10.87 -3.92
N VAL A 18 -9.66 -10.18 -4.74
CA VAL A 18 -9.85 -10.13 -6.21
C VAL A 18 -9.03 -11.21 -6.91
N MET A 19 -7.76 -11.34 -6.56
CA MET A 19 -6.81 -12.19 -7.28
C MET A 19 -6.55 -13.54 -6.59
N ASN A 20 -7.06 -13.73 -5.38
CA ASN A 20 -6.80 -14.90 -4.52
C ASN A 20 -5.31 -15.18 -4.31
N ILE A 21 -4.45 -14.17 -4.44
CA ILE A 21 -3.00 -14.25 -4.26
C ILE A 21 -2.64 -13.70 -2.88
N LYS A 22 -1.93 -14.49 -2.10
CA LYS A 22 -1.34 -14.04 -0.84
C LYS A 22 0.00 -13.37 -1.11
N ASN A 23 0.00 -12.04 -1.10
CA ASN A 23 1.21 -11.25 -1.31
C ASN A 23 1.95 -11.01 0.00
N LEU A 24 3.05 -11.73 0.23
CA LEU A 24 3.90 -11.56 1.42
C LEU A 24 4.75 -10.28 1.34
N ALA A 25 5.01 -9.75 0.14
CA ALA A 25 5.79 -8.52 -0.04
C ALA A 25 5.00 -7.23 0.25
N GLN A 26 3.73 -7.32 0.67
CA GLN A 26 2.89 -6.13 0.90
C GLN A 26 3.51 -5.16 1.93
N GLY A 27 4.11 -5.68 2.99
CA GLY A 27 4.81 -4.86 3.99
C GLY A 27 6.01 -4.11 3.40
N ASP A 28 6.76 -4.76 2.54
CA ASP A 28 7.95 -4.18 1.90
C ASP A 28 7.58 -3.06 0.93
N PHE A 29 6.43 -3.15 0.23
CA PHE A 29 5.91 -2.04 -0.57
C PHE A 29 5.59 -0.81 0.27
N VAL A 30 5.01 -1.00 1.46
CA VAL A 30 4.72 0.12 2.38
C VAL A 30 6.01 0.77 2.86
N ILE A 31 7.01 -0.04 3.25
CA ILE A 31 8.33 0.44 3.69
C ILE A 31 9.03 1.17 2.55
N MET A 32 9.01 0.63 1.33
CA MET A 32 9.60 1.26 0.16
C MET A 32 8.97 2.62 -0.17
N GLY A 33 7.63 2.73 -0.04
CA GLY A 33 6.95 4.01 -0.14
C GLY A 33 7.41 5.02 0.92
N GLY A 34 7.66 4.54 2.16
CA GLY A 34 8.24 5.35 3.24
C GLY A 34 9.65 5.84 2.93
N TYR A 35 10.53 4.98 2.43
CA TYR A 35 11.90 5.37 2.02
C TYR A 35 11.90 6.35 0.85
N LEU A 36 11.00 6.18 -0.12
CA LEU A 36 10.86 7.14 -1.22
C LEU A 36 10.39 8.51 -0.72
N ALA A 37 9.45 8.53 0.23
CA ALA A 37 8.99 9.76 0.87
C ALA A 37 10.14 10.43 1.66
N LEU A 38 10.95 9.65 2.37
CA LEU A 38 12.14 10.14 3.07
C LEU A 38 13.13 10.79 2.11
N ALA A 39 13.46 10.13 1.00
CA ALA A 39 14.40 10.66 0.00
C ALA A 39 13.91 12.00 -0.59
N LEU A 40 12.60 12.11 -0.87
CA LEU A 40 12.02 13.37 -1.36
C LEU A 40 11.96 14.45 -0.27
N SER A 41 11.82 14.07 1.00
CA SER A 41 11.88 15.01 2.13
C SER A 41 13.26 15.65 2.25
N TYR A 42 14.34 14.88 2.05
CA TYR A 42 15.70 15.45 2.02
C TYR A 42 15.91 16.43 0.86
N ALA A 43 15.16 16.29 -0.24
CA ALA A 43 15.17 17.25 -1.35
C ALA A 43 14.29 18.48 -1.08
N SER A 44 13.81 18.69 0.16
CA SER A 44 12.97 19.85 0.56
C SER A 44 11.67 19.98 -0.23
N VAL A 45 11.13 18.88 -0.72
CA VAL A 45 9.85 18.86 -1.45
C VAL A 45 8.70 19.01 -0.44
N PRO A 46 7.67 19.84 -0.71
CA PRO A 46 6.56 20.01 0.19
C PRO A 46 5.71 18.71 0.31
N LEU A 47 5.22 18.41 1.51
CA LEU A 47 4.53 17.17 1.86
C LEU A 47 3.40 16.76 0.89
N PRO A 48 2.50 17.64 0.43
CA PRO A 48 1.46 17.27 -0.53
C PRO A 48 2.02 16.74 -1.86
N VAL A 49 3.13 17.32 -2.30
CA VAL A 49 3.80 16.91 -3.56
C VAL A 49 4.50 15.56 -3.36
N ILE A 50 5.12 15.34 -2.20
CA ILE A 50 5.70 14.03 -1.84
C ILE A 50 4.62 12.94 -1.94
N VAL A 51 3.45 13.15 -1.36
CA VAL A 51 2.35 12.16 -1.39
C VAL A 51 1.94 11.83 -2.83
N LEU A 52 1.81 12.85 -3.70
CA LEU A 52 1.46 12.64 -5.10
C LEU A 52 2.54 11.87 -5.87
N ILE A 53 3.80 12.25 -5.70
CA ILE A 53 4.93 11.60 -6.38
C ILE A 53 5.06 10.15 -5.91
N VAL A 54 5.05 9.91 -4.59
CA VAL A 54 5.17 8.56 -4.02
C VAL A 54 4.04 7.67 -4.50
N THR A 55 2.80 8.18 -4.49
CA THR A 55 1.64 7.42 -4.97
C THR A 55 1.79 7.06 -6.45
N GLY A 56 2.21 8.01 -7.30
CA GLY A 56 2.43 7.77 -8.72
C GLY A 56 3.54 6.77 -9.00
N VAL A 57 4.69 6.92 -8.33
CA VAL A 57 5.84 6.01 -8.48
C VAL A 57 5.49 4.61 -7.99
N MET A 58 4.84 4.48 -6.83
CA MET A 58 4.44 3.19 -6.27
C MET A 58 3.35 2.51 -7.10
N PHE A 59 2.47 3.29 -7.73
CA PHE A 59 1.49 2.75 -8.67
C PHE A 59 2.17 2.14 -9.90
N VAL A 60 3.10 2.86 -10.54
CA VAL A 60 3.87 2.37 -11.69
C VAL A 60 4.70 1.15 -11.30
N PHE A 61 5.36 1.20 -10.15
CA PHE A 61 6.14 0.08 -9.63
C PHE A 61 5.28 -1.17 -9.39
N GLY A 62 4.12 -1.02 -8.73
CA GLY A 62 3.18 -2.11 -8.52
C GLY A 62 2.65 -2.69 -9.82
N TRP A 63 2.38 -1.84 -10.82
CA TRP A 63 1.99 -2.28 -12.16
C TRP A 63 3.12 -3.07 -12.85
N CYS A 64 4.37 -2.62 -12.75
CA CYS A 64 5.52 -3.37 -13.27
C CYS A 64 5.63 -4.76 -12.62
N ILE A 65 5.53 -4.85 -11.29
CA ILE A 65 5.56 -6.12 -10.56
C ILE A 65 4.40 -7.03 -11.00
N TYR A 66 3.21 -6.47 -11.18
CA TYR A 66 2.07 -7.20 -11.70
C TYR A 66 2.37 -7.83 -13.06
N VAL A 67 2.83 -7.03 -14.03
CA VAL A 67 3.09 -7.50 -15.40
C VAL A 67 4.23 -8.52 -15.45
N VAL A 68 5.32 -8.27 -14.72
CA VAL A 68 6.53 -9.11 -14.76
C VAL A 68 6.35 -10.42 -14.02
N MET A 69 5.69 -10.40 -12.87
CA MET A 69 5.66 -11.51 -11.93
C MET A 69 4.24 -12.04 -11.67
N ILE A 70 3.32 -11.20 -11.20
CA ILE A 70 2.01 -11.65 -10.71
C ILE A 70 1.20 -12.28 -11.83
N ARG A 71 1.15 -11.67 -13.01
CA ARG A 71 0.43 -12.19 -14.18
C ARG A 71 0.86 -13.61 -14.60
N ARG A 72 2.11 -13.99 -14.29
CA ARG A 72 2.63 -15.31 -14.62
C ARG A 72 2.29 -16.39 -13.58
N ILE A 73 1.94 -15.98 -12.37
CA ILE A 73 1.70 -16.90 -11.24
C ILE A 73 0.24 -16.93 -10.80
N ILE A 74 -0.62 -16.08 -11.38
CA ILE A 74 -2.03 -15.95 -10.95
C ILE A 74 -2.81 -17.25 -11.13
N ASP A 75 -2.49 -18.04 -12.16
CA ASP A 75 -3.13 -19.31 -12.46
C ASP A 75 -2.40 -20.53 -11.86
N GLN A 76 -1.35 -20.29 -11.07
CA GLN A 76 -0.57 -21.34 -10.43
C GLN A 76 -1.10 -21.65 -9.02
N ASP A 77 -0.61 -22.73 -8.44
CA ASP A 77 -0.95 -23.12 -7.08
C ASP A 77 -0.63 -21.99 -6.08
N MET A 78 -1.45 -21.89 -5.05
CA MET A 78 -1.29 -20.90 -3.97
C MET A 78 0.11 -20.92 -3.35
N PHE A 79 0.75 -22.11 -3.28
CA PHE A 79 2.10 -22.25 -2.74
C PHE A 79 3.15 -21.56 -3.64
N VAL A 80 2.98 -21.64 -4.97
CA VAL A 80 3.86 -20.94 -5.93
C VAL A 80 3.76 -19.42 -5.73
N SER A 81 2.55 -18.89 -5.55
CA SER A 81 2.33 -17.47 -5.29
C SER A 81 2.99 -17.01 -3.98
N LEU A 82 2.87 -17.81 -2.91
CA LEU A 82 3.52 -17.54 -1.62
C LEU A 82 5.05 -17.51 -1.76
N LEU A 83 5.63 -18.52 -2.41
CA LEU A 83 7.08 -18.63 -2.57
C LEU A 83 7.63 -17.48 -3.44
N ALA A 84 6.94 -17.15 -4.52
CA ALA A 84 7.34 -16.08 -5.43
C ALA A 84 7.26 -14.70 -4.74
N THR A 85 6.19 -14.41 -4.01
CA THR A 85 6.07 -13.13 -3.27
C THR A 85 7.00 -13.06 -2.08
N PHE A 86 7.35 -14.19 -1.45
CA PHE A 86 8.38 -14.25 -0.43
C PHE A 86 9.78 -13.93 -1.01
N GLY A 87 10.12 -14.53 -2.16
CA GLY A 87 11.36 -14.20 -2.86
C GLY A 87 11.43 -12.72 -3.25
N LEU A 88 10.30 -12.15 -3.72
CA LEU A 88 10.20 -10.71 -3.98
C LEU A 88 10.42 -9.88 -2.73
N SER A 89 9.83 -10.28 -1.60
CA SER A 89 10.02 -9.62 -0.30
C SER A 89 11.50 -9.55 0.08
N LEU A 90 12.20 -10.68 0.04
CA LEU A 90 13.64 -10.73 0.34
C LEU A 90 14.46 -9.85 -0.60
N LEU A 91 14.12 -9.83 -1.88
CA LEU A 91 14.79 -9.00 -2.87
C LEU A 91 14.57 -7.50 -2.57
N LEU A 92 13.34 -7.10 -2.31
CA LEU A 92 13.02 -5.71 -1.97
C LEU A 92 13.72 -5.27 -0.68
N GLN A 93 13.72 -6.09 0.37
CA GLN A 93 14.43 -5.82 1.62
C GLN A 93 15.92 -5.61 1.38
N GLN A 94 16.52 -6.48 0.56
CA GLN A 94 17.95 -6.38 0.28
C GLN A 94 18.30 -5.15 -0.55
N VAL A 95 17.46 -4.79 -1.53
CA VAL A 95 17.61 -3.56 -2.31
C VAL A 95 17.48 -2.32 -1.43
N MET A 96 16.47 -2.27 -0.57
CA MET A 96 16.29 -1.16 0.37
C MET A 96 17.46 -1.04 1.33
N ASN A 97 17.95 -2.16 1.87
CA ASN A 97 19.11 -2.19 2.76
C ASN A 97 20.39 -1.72 2.06
N LEU A 98 20.57 -2.06 0.79
CA LEU A 98 21.73 -1.62 -0.01
C LEU A 98 21.72 -0.11 -0.29
N ILE A 99 20.53 0.46 -0.55
CA ILE A 99 20.38 1.86 -0.93
C ILE A 99 20.36 2.79 0.30
N PHE A 100 19.61 2.42 1.35
CA PHE A 100 19.34 3.26 2.52
C PHE A 100 20.12 2.85 3.77
N GLY A 101 20.77 1.68 3.73
CA GLY A 101 21.47 1.11 4.87
C GLY A 101 20.56 0.38 5.86
N PRO A 102 21.15 -0.31 6.86
CA PRO A 102 20.40 -1.11 7.84
C PRO A 102 19.77 -0.29 8.98
N GLU A 103 20.06 1.01 9.03
CA GLU A 103 19.61 1.86 10.14
C GLU A 103 18.14 2.28 9.98
N VAL A 104 17.44 2.40 11.12
CA VAL A 104 16.08 2.91 11.14
C VAL A 104 16.10 4.39 10.79
N GLN A 105 15.50 4.73 9.67
CA GLN A 105 15.36 6.10 9.20
C GLN A 105 14.03 6.68 9.67
N ALA A 106 14.03 7.94 10.05
CA ALA A 106 12.82 8.69 10.42
C ALA A 106 12.81 10.07 9.77
N ILE A 107 11.65 10.49 9.31
CA ILE A 107 11.45 11.86 8.81
C ILE A 107 11.19 12.75 10.03
N ASP A 108 12.12 13.64 10.34
CA ASP A 108 11.90 14.69 11.34
C ASP A 108 11.15 15.86 10.68
N MET A 109 9.84 15.87 10.86
CA MET A 109 8.97 16.92 10.29
C MET A 109 8.93 18.20 11.11
N GLN A 110 9.65 18.27 12.25
CA GLN A 110 9.62 19.42 13.19
C GLN A 110 8.20 19.93 13.48
N LEU A 111 7.22 19.02 13.50
CA LEU A 111 5.84 19.35 13.75
C LEU A 111 5.61 19.59 15.25
N PRO A 112 4.75 20.56 15.63
CA PRO A 112 4.44 20.82 17.03
C PRO A 112 3.89 19.56 17.70
N VAL A 113 4.29 19.38 18.92
CA VAL A 113 3.80 18.29 19.77
C VAL A 113 2.67 18.87 20.62
N TYR A 114 1.53 18.19 20.67
CA TYR A 114 0.42 18.57 21.52
C TYR A 114 0.47 17.77 22.81
N ASP A 115 0.55 18.48 23.93
CA ASP A 115 0.45 17.90 25.26
C ASP A 115 -1.00 17.96 25.72
N ALA A 116 -1.57 16.82 26.05
CA ALA A 116 -2.90 16.67 26.59
C ALA A 116 -2.83 16.16 28.04
N PHE A 117 -3.78 16.54 28.89
CA PHE A 117 -3.87 16.15 30.29
C PHE A 117 -2.62 16.48 31.12
N ASP A 118 -2.26 17.78 31.23
CA ASP A 118 -1.16 18.24 32.10
C ASP A 118 0.18 17.49 31.85
N ASN A 119 0.58 17.35 30.58
CA ASN A 119 1.79 16.64 30.13
C ASN A 119 1.81 15.13 30.40
N MET A 120 0.69 14.52 30.75
CA MET A 120 0.62 13.07 30.91
C MET A 120 0.57 12.30 29.58
N VAL A 121 0.08 12.93 28.50
CA VAL A 121 -0.01 12.31 27.17
C VAL A 121 0.51 13.27 26.13
N THR A 122 1.64 12.90 25.54
CA THR A 122 2.28 13.63 24.45
C THR A 122 1.89 13.03 23.10
N ILE A 123 1.16 13.77 22.27
CA ILE A 123 0.71 13.31 20.96
C ILE A 123 1.43 14.09 19.87
N PRO A 124 2.37 13.47 19.14
CA PRO A 124 2.97 14.11 17.98
C PRO A 124 1.92 14.40 16.90
N SER A 125 1.90 15.61 16.38
CA SER A 125 0.98 16.02 15.31
C SER A 125 1.00 15.11 14.10
N SER A 126 2.15 14.51 13.80
CA SER A 126 2.31 13.53 12.72
C SER A 126 1.37 12.31 12.86
N LYS A 127 1.09 11.85 14.10
CA LYS A 127 0.15 10.75 14.36
C LYS A 127 -1.30 11.16 14.11
N ILE A 128 -1.66 12.40 14.43
CA ILE A 128 -3.00 12.93 14.17
C ILE A 128 -3.22 13.08 12.66
N ILE A 129 -2.25 13.67 11.96
CA ILE A 129 -2.29 13.83 10.50
C ILE A 129 -2.41 12.45 9.82
N SER A 130 -1.61 11.47 10.24
CA SER A 130 -1.67 10.11 9.72
C SER A 130 -3.04 9.45 9.94
N LEU A 131 -3.66 9.66 11.09
CA LEU A 131 -5.00 9.15 11.41
C LEU A 131 -6.06 9.76 10.49
N VAL A 132 -6.05 11.08 10.33
CA VAL A 132 -7.00 11.82 9.49
C VAL A 132 -6.82 11.42 8.03
N MET A 133 -5.58 11.38 7.53
CA MET A 133 -5.28 10.97 6.15
C MET A 133 -5.70 9.53 5.87
N ALA A 134 -5.41 8.61 6.79
CA ALA A 134 -5.85 7.23 6.67
C ALA A 134 -7.39 7.11 6.65
N GLY A 135 -8.10 7.88 7.46
CA GLY A 135 -9.55 7.95 7.45
C GLY A 135 -10.12 8.47 6.13
N ILE A 136 -9.55 9.56 5.60
CA ILE A 136 -9.95 10.12 4.29
C ILE A 136 -9.73 9.10 3.17
N ILE A 137 -8.56 8.48 3.12
CA ILE A 137 -8.23 7.48 2.09
C ILE A 137 -9.18 6.28 2.21
N ALA A 138 -9.43 5.78 3.42
CA ALA A 138 -10.35 4.66 3.64
C ALA A 138 -11.76 4.98 3.14
N VAL A 139 -12.28 6.17 3.46
CA VAL A 139 -13.60 6.63 2.97
C VAL A 139 -13.60 6.77 1.44
N CYS A 140 -12.57 7.36 0.85
CA CYS A 140 -12.45 7.50 -0.60
C CYS A 140 -12.46 6.12 -1.30
N VAL A 141 -11.68 5.16 -0.79
CA VAL A 141 -11.64 3.81 -1.37
C VAL A 141 -12.97 3.09 -1.22
N VAL A 142 -13.62 3.18 -0.06
CA VAL A 142 -14.96 2.59 0.15
C VAL A 142 -16.00 3.21 -0.81
N LEU A 143 -15.99 4.52 -0.99
CA LEU A 143 -16.89 5.21 -1.92
C LEU A 143 -16.59 4.83 -3.37
N PHE A 144 -15.31 4.76 -3.74
CA PHE A 144 -14.88 4.29 -5.06
C PHE A 144 -15.38 2.87 -5.33
N MET A 145 -15.13 1.95 -4.42
CA MET A 145 -15.58 0.55 -4.53
C MET A 145 -17.11 0.42 -4.59
N LYS A 146 -17.85 1.28 -3.90
CA LYS A 146 -19.33 1.23 -3.89
C LYS A 146 -19.96 1.91 -5.09
N LYS A 147 -19.43 3.04 -5.55
CA LYS A 147 -20.09 3.92 -6.55
C LYS A 147 -19.51 3.80 -7.94
N SER A 148 -18.24 3.42 -8.12
CA SER A 148 -17.63 3.35 -9.44
C SER A 148 -17.99 2.03 -10.15
N ARG A 149 -18.10 2.08 -11.49
CA ARG A 149 -18.32 0.89 -12.33
C ARG A 149 -17.16 -0.11 -12.17
N THR A 150 -15.93 0.38 -12.14
CA THR A 150 -14.73 -0.44 -11.89
C THR A 150 -14.77 -1.11 -10.51
N GLY A 151 -15.16 -0.37 -9.44
CA GLY A 151 -15.30 -0.94 -8.12
C GLY A 151 -16.39 -2.00 -8.02
N GLN A 152 -17.46 -1.87 -8.79
CA GLN A 152 -18.50 -2.91 -8.90
C GLN A 152 -17.99 -4.14 -9.65
N ALA A 153 -17.27 -3.96 -10.76
CA ALA A 153 -16.63 -5.04 -11.50
C ALA A 153 -15.64 -5.82 -10.63
N ILE A 154 -14.76 -5.12 -9.92
CA ILE A 154 -13.80 -5.71 -8.97
C ILE A 154 -14.53 -6.58 -7.93
N ARG A 155 -15.61 -6.09 -7.33
CA ARG A 155 -16.37 -6.87 -6.34
C ARG A 155 -17.08 -8.08 -6.95
N ALA A 156 -17.61 -7.94 -8.17
CA ALA A 156 -18.24 -9.05 -8.88
C ALA A 156 -17.23 -10.15 -9.19
N THR A 157 -16.03 -9.78 -9.68
CA THR A 157 -14.93 -10.71 -9.93
C THR A 157 -14.43 -11.39 -8.67
N ALA A 158 -14.37 -10.65 -7.54
CA ALA A 158 -13.97 -11.19 -6.24
C ALA A 158 -14.96 -12.22 -5.67
N GLN A 159 -16.24 -12.10 -6.02
CA GLN A 159 -17.27 -13.07 -5.60
C GLN A 159 -17.26 -14.33 -6.48
N ASP A 160 -17.28 -14.17 -7.77
CA ASP A 160 -17.20 -15.26 -8.74
C ASP A 160 -16.67 -14.75 -10.09
N ALA A 161 -15.40 -15.02 -10.36
CA ALA A 161 -14.75 -14.61 -11.61
C ALA A 161 -15.37 -15.26 -12.85
N ARG A 162 -15.92 -16.50 -12.73
CA ARG A 162 -16.57 -17.17 -13.86
C ARG A 162 -17.90 -16.54 -14.21
N ALA A 163 -18.72 -16.26 -13.18
CA ALA A 163 -19.99 -15.56 -13.35
C ALA A 163 -19.77 -14.14 -13.88
N ALA A 164 -18.74 -13.42 -13.42
CA ALA A 164 -18.39 -12.09 -13.90
C ALA A 164 -18.05 -12.08 -15.41
N ARG A 165 -17.27 -13.07 -15.89
CA ARG A 165 -16.98 -13.23 -17.34
C ARG A 165 -18.24 -13.46 -18.18
N VAL A 166 -19.16 -14.28 -17.71
CA VAL A 166 -20.43 -14.53 -18.42
C VAL A 166 -21.26 -13.26 -18.55
N LEU A 167 -21.17 -12.34 -17.60
CA LEU A 167 -21.80 -11.02 -17.62
C LEU A 167 -21.04 -9.97 -18.42
N GLY A 168 -19.94 -10.35 -19.11
CA GLY A 168 -19.16 -9.46 -19.97
C GLY A 168 -18.17 -8.56 -19.22
N ILE A 169 -17.85 -8.87 -17.97
CA ILE A 169 -16.82 -8.16 -17.22
C ILE A 169 -15.47 -8.74 -17.64
N ASP A 170 -14.59 -7.87 -18.17
CA ASP A 170 -13.22 -8.22 -18.46
C ASP A 170 -12.49 -8.48 -17.11
N THR A 171 -11.97 -9.70 -16.97
CA THR A 171 -11.32 -10.17 -15.73
C THR A 171 -9.81 -10.34 -15.88
N ASP A 172 -9.25 -9.95 -17.06
CA ASP A 172 -7.80 -10.04 -17.33
C ASP A 172 -7.02 -8.80 -16.86
#